data_4505ec31b48dd54f346e66dc44169d24
#
_entry.id   4505ec31b48dd54f346e66dc44169d24
#
_cell.length_a   1.000
_cell.length_b   1.000
_cell.length_c   1.000
_cell.angle_alpha   90.00
_cell.angle_beta   90.00
_cell.angle_gamma   90.00
#
_symmetry.space_group_name_H-M   'P 1'
#
loop_
_entity.id
_entity.type
_entity.pdbx_description
1 polymer ?
#
loop_
_entity_poly.entity_id
_entity_poly.type
_entity_poly.pdbx_seq_one_letter_code
_entity_poly.pdbx_strand_id
1 'polypeptide(L)'
;MKMKGGIFRSFTAAFFAGGCNVILIFFPLPKLVNLVLTYLVIVLLELRIAFPFQNISTYAKALGVLYLLSFGIGGGMKWIYDNFQWAYKYGRNIIWLLGGVYFIALCIGKICVLVKVERMEKAKLRRVTCEVNGKILECTALLDTGNSLFDPVSMKPVSILERSELKKYSIYIKKEQYRVVPYHSLGTKQGVLEAFVADKVVITPMEDEAKSNCIERENVIVGIYEGKLSQDERYQMILHPDL
;
A
#
# COMPACT_ATOMS: atom_id res chain seq x y z
N MET A 1 -7.66 -3.65 1.45
CA MET A 1 -8.57 -4.54 2.22
C MET A 1 -8.19 -4.47 3.70
N LYS A 2 -8.96 -3.77 4.53
CA LYS A 2 -8.73 -3.74 5.99
C LYS A 2 -9.23 -5.07 6.58
N MET A 3 -8.32 -5.99 6.85
CA MET A 3 -8.63 -7.20 7.61
C MET A 3 -8.86 -6.83 9.07
N LYS A 4 -10.12 -6.75 9.50
CA LYS A 4 -10.51 -6.56 10.91
C LYS A 4 -10.52 -7.92 11.65
N GLY A 5 -9.43 -8.67 11.61
CA GLY A 5 -9.23 -9.85 12.43
C GLY A 5 -8.37 -9.48 13.64
N GLY A 6 -8.92 -9.50 14.84
CA GLY A 6 -8.12 -9.33 16.05
C GLY A 6 -7.29 -10.60 16.31
N ILE A 7 -6.09 -10.45 16.90
CA ILE A 7 -5.20 -11.55 17.28
C ILE A 7 -5.96 -12.61 18.08
N PHE A 8 -6.84 -12.19 18.99
CA PHE A 8 -7.68 -13.08 19.80
C PHE A 8 -8.61 -13.97 18.95
N ARG A 9 -9.23 -13.43 17.90
CA ARG A 9 -10.08 -14.20 16.97
C ARG A 9 -9.30 -15.24 16.17
N SER A 10 -8.07 -14.93 15.77
CA SER A 10 -7.23 -15.89 15.09
C SER A 10 -6.80 -17.03 16.02
N PHE A 11 -6.51 -16.75 17.28
CA PHE A 11 -6.24 -17.78 18.29
C PHE A 11 -7.46 -18.67 18.55
N THR A 12 -8.64 -18.10 18.71
CA THR A 12 -9.88 -18.89 18.91
C THR A 12 -10.20 -19.75 17.69
N ALA A 13 -10.00 -19.26 16.48
CA ALA A 13 -10.18 -20.02 15.25
C ALA A 13 -9.22 -21.21 15.16
N ALA A 14 -7.93 -20.98 15.44
CA ALA A 14 -6.91 -22.03 15.43
C ALA A 14 -7.17 -23.10 16.51
N PHE A 15 -7.57 -22.69 17.71
CA PHE A 15 -7.93 -23.61 18.78
C PHE A 15 -9.17 -24.46 18.43
N PHE A 16 -10.19 -23.83 17.84
CA PHE A 16 -11.37 -24.51 17.34
C PHE A 16 -11.03 -25.55 16.26
N ALA A 17 -10.25 -25.15 15.25
CA ALA A 17 -9.83 -26.04 14.16
C ALA A 17 -8.99 -27.21 14.68
N GLY A 18 -8.04 -26.95 15.58
CA GLY A 18 -7.25 -27.98 16.23
C GLY A 18 -8.10 -28.95 17.03
N GLY A 19 -9.04 -28.47 17.83
CA GLY A 19 -9.98 -29.28 18.60
C GLY A 19 -10.86 -30.17 17.71
N CYS A 20 -11.42 -29.61 16.64
CA CYS A 20 -12.20 -30.38 15.66
C CYS A 20 -11.38 -31.50 15.02
N ASN A 21 -10.13 -31.24 14.62
CA ASN A 21 -9.25 -32.26 14.04
C ASN A 21 -8.91 -33.38 15.04
N VAL A 22 -8.66 -33.05 16.32
CA VAL A 22 -8.44 -34.04 17.37
C VAL A 22 -9.68 -34.93 17.55
N ILE A 23 -10.89 -34.34 17.57
CA ILE A 23 -12.15 -35.09 17.68
C ILE A 23 -12.31 -36.05 16.50
N LEU A 24 -12.00 -35.61 15.28
CA LEU A 24 -12.12 -36.45 14.08
C LEU A 24 -11.23 -37.71 14.11
N ILE A 25 -10.12 -37.69 14.86
CA ILE A 25 -9.25 -38.87 15.02
C ILE A 25 -9.96 -40.00 15.72
N PHE A 26 -10.90 -39.69 16.63
CA PHE A 26 -11.65 -40.73 17.40
C PHE A 26 -12.81 -41.30 16.63
N PHE A 27 -13.21 -40.74 15.48
CA PHE A 27 -14.31 -41.26 14.67
C PHE A 27 -13.75 -42.02 13.45
N PRO A 28 -14.12 -43.31 13.25
CA PRO A 28 -13.68 -44.10 12.10
C PRO A 28 -14.46 -43.73 10.84
N LEU A 29 -14.22 -42.53 10.33
CA LEU A 29 -14.86 -42.03 9.10
C LEU A 29 -14.18 -42.57 7.85
N PRO A 30 -14.92 -42.76 6.74
CA PRO A 30 -14.30 -43.05 5.43
C PRO A 30 -13.27 -41.99 5.05
N LYS A 31 -12.16 -42.42 4.46
CA LYS A 31 -11.02 -41.52 4.12
C LYS A 31 -11.44 -40.26 3.35
N LEU A 32 -12.36 -40.40 2.40
CA LEU A 32 -12.86 -39.30 1.60
C LEU A 32 -13.63 -38.27 2.46
N VAL A 33 -14.50 -38.77 3.35
CA VAL A 33 -15.30 -37.92 4.25
C VAL A 33 -14.38 -37.17 5.21
N ASN A 34 -13.41 -37.85 5.79
CA ASN A 34 -12.43 -37.24 6.69
C ASN A 34 -11.61 -36.15 5.95
N LEU A 35 -11.18 -36.41 4.73
CA LEU A 35 -10.45 -35.44 3.90
C LEU A 35 -11.31 -34.17 3.64
N VAL A 36 -12.56 -34.34 3.24
CA VAL A 36 -13.46 -33.20 2.99
C VAL A 36 -13.73 -32.42 4.27
N LEU A 37 -14.00 -33.09 5.39
CA LEU A 37 -14.23 -32.42 6.67
C LEU A 37 -13.00 -31.64 7.11
N THR A 38 -11.82 -32.22 7.09
CA THR A 38 -10.58 -31.60 7.57
C THR A 38 -10.15 -30.44 6.67
N TYR A 39 -10.09 -30.64 5.36
CA TYR A 39 -9.49 -29.68 4.45
C TYR A 39 -10.49 -28.68 3.84
N LEU A 40 -11.77 -28.93 3.90
CA LEU A 40 -12.76 -27.98 3.37
C LEU A 40 -13.61 -27.38 4.49
N VAL A 41 -14.33 -28.20 5.25
CA VAL A 41 -15.33 -27.71 6.21
C VAL A 41 -14.67 -27.00 7.38
N ILE A 42 -13.68 -27.61 8.02
CA ILE A 42 -13.01 -27.01 9.20
C ILE A 42 -12.26 -25.74 8.79
N VAL A 43 -11.58 -25.74 7.65
CA VAL A 43 -10.85 -24.56 7.16
C VAL A 43 -11.80 -23.41 6.82
N LEU A 44 -12.97 -23.68 6.22
CA LEU A 44 -13.96 -22.64 5.97
C LEU A 44 -14.52 -22.04 7.26
N LEU A 45 -14.79 -22.87 8.28
CA LEU A 45 -15.23 -22.42 9.59
C LEU A 45 -14.15 -21.61 10.31
N GLU A 46 -12.90 -22.08 10.27
CA GLU A 46 -11.73 -21.35 10.80
C GLU A 46 -11.61 -19.95 10.19
N LEU A 47 -11.68 -19.84 8.88
CA LEU A 47 -11.66 -18.55 8.18
C LEU A 47 -12.84 -17.66 8.58
N ARG A 48 -14.02 -18.24 8.80
CA ARG A 48 -15.22 -17.50 9.23
C ARG A 48 -15.08 -16.92 10.62
N ILE A 49 -14.46 -17.66 11.53
CA ILE A 49 -14.22 -17.24 12.91
C ILE A 49 -13.11 -16.17 12.93
N ALA A 50 -12.01 -16.40 12.24
CA ALA A 50 -10.86 -15.50 12.21
C ALA A 50 -11.16 -14.16 11.51
N PHE A 51 -11.90 -14.21 10.40
CA PHE A 51 -12.14 -13.06 9.53
C PHE A 51 -13.61 -12.98 9.10
N PRO A 52 -14.41 -12.07 9.69
CA PRO A 52 -15.81 -11.90 9.28
C PRO A 52 -15.88 -11.13 7.96
N PHE A 53 -15.63 -11.80 6.84
CA PHE A 53 -15.79 -11.21 5.53
C PHE A 53 -17.27 -11.09 5.15
N GLN A 54 -17.60 -10.05 4.40
CA GLN A 54 -18.97 -9.84 3.90
C GLN A 54 -19.18 -10.39 2.49
N ASN A 55 -18.10 -10.62 1.73
CA ASN A 55 -18.15 -11.02 0.32
C ASN A 55 -17.55 -12.41 0.09
N ILE A 56 -18.26 -13.25 -0.69
CA ILE A 56 -17.85 -14.61 -1.03
C ILE A 56 -16.53 -14.64 -1.83
N SER A 57 -16.33 -13.63 -2.71
CA SER A 57 -15.09 -13.47 -3.48
C SER A 57 -13.87 -13.26 -2.57
N THR A 58 -14.04 -12.53 -1.47
CA THR A 58 -12.99 -12.31 -0.47
C THR A 58 -12.65 -13.57 0.29
N TYR A 59 -13.66 -14.41 0.60
CA TYR A 59 -13.46 -15.74 1.16
C TYR A 59 -12.66 -16.65 0.24
N ALA A 60 -13.02 -16.71 -1.04
CA ALA A 60 -12.33 -17.54 -2.02
C ALA A 60 -10.86 -17.13 -2.16
N LYS A 61 -10.57 -15.82 -2.20
CA LYS A 61 -9.20 -15.30 -2.23
C LYS A 61 -8.42 -15.65 -0.96
N ALA A 62 -9.04 -15.50 0.22
CA ALA A 62 -8.41 -15.84 1.49
C ALA A 62 -8.11 -17.34 1.60
N LEU A 63 -9.04 -18.19 1.17
CA LEU A 63 -8.88 -19.64 1.12
C LEU A 63 -7.72 -20.02 0.17
N GLY A 64 -7.68 -19.44 -1.03
CA GLY A 64 -6.59 -19.66 -1.99
C GLY A 64 -5.22 -19.29 -1.43
N VAL A 65 -5.11 -18.14 -0.76
CA VAL A 65 -3.86 -17.70 -0.11
C VAL A 65 -3.48 -18.65 1.03
N LEU A 66 -4.43 -19.08 1.85
CA LEU A 66 -4.18 -20.03 2.94
C LEU A 66 -3.64 -21.35 2.43
N TYR A 67 -4.25 -21.94 1.39
CA TYR A 67 -3.74 -23.17 0.79
C TYR A 67 -2.40 -23.00 0.11
N LEU A 68 -2.18 -21.90 -0.60
CA LEU A 68 -0.89 -21.60 -1.23
C LEU A 68 0.23 -21.53 -0.17
N LEU A 69 -0.02 -20.86 0.95
CA LEU A 69 0.92 -20.77 2.06
C LEU A 69 1.15 -22.13 2.71
N SER A 70 0.09 -22.90 2.98
CA SER A 70 0.20 -24.23 3.58
C SER A 70 0.99 -25.19 2.69
N PHE A 71 0.74 -25.15 1.38
CA PHE A 71 1.47 -25.96 0.40
C PHE A 71 2.94 -25.52 0.29
N GLY A 72 3.18 -24.21 0.27
CA GLY A 72 4.54 -23.65 0.25
C GLY A 72 5.36 -24.04 1.47
N ILE A 73 4.76 -23.94 2.66
CA ILE A 73 5.42 -24.33 3.92
C ILE A 73 5.65 -25.84 3.95
N GLY A 74 4.62 -26.65 3.66
CA GLY A 74 4.73 -28.12 3.67
C GLY A 74 5.70 -28.63 2.63
N GLY A 75 5.63 -28.11 1.40
CA GLY A 75 6.54 -28.46 0.31
C GLY A 75 7.99 -28.03 0.60
N GLY A 76 8.18 -26.82 1.14
CA GLY A 76 9.49 -26.33 1.55
C GLY A 76 10.12 -27.16 2.66
N MET A 77 9.34 -27.53 3.68
CA MET A 77 9.80 -28.42 4.75
C MET A 77 10.16 -29.80 4.21
N LYS A 78 9.31 -30.37 3.36
CA LYS A 78 9.60 -31.66 2.72
C LYS A 78 10.90 -31.61 1.91
N TRP A 79 11.07 -30.56 1.10
CA TRP A 79 12.29 -30.35 0.32
C TRP A 79 13.53 -30.26 1.21
N ILE A 80 13.48 -29.57 2.35
CA ILE A 80 14.58 -29.50 3.33
C ILE A 80 14.89 -30.90 3.89
N TYR A 81 13.86 -31.66 4.28
CA TYR A 81 14.07 -33.01 4.78
C TYR A 81 14.69 -33.94 3.75
N ASP A 82 14.28 -33.86 2.49
CA ASP A 82 14.76 -34.73 1.42
C ASP A 82 16.21 -34.39 1.00
N ASN A 83 16.63 -33.12 1.12
CA ASN A 83 17.94 -32.67 0.64
C ASN A 83 19.02 -32.55 1.74
N PHE A 84 18.63 -32.46 3.02
CA PHE A 84 19.58 -32.29 4.11
C PHE A 84 19.48 -33.40 5.15
N GLN A 85 20.47 -34.30 5.18
CA GLN A 85 20.50 -35.42 6.12
C GLN A 85 20.46 -35.00 7.59
N TRP A 86 21.05 -33.85 7.95
CA TRP A 86 20.96 -33.30 9.29
C TRP A 86 19.54 -32.92 9.65
N ALA A 87 18.74 -32.36 8.71
CA ALA A 87 17.35 -32.02 8.94
C ALA A 87 16.50 -33.27 9.20
N TYR A 88 16.78 -34.38 8.53
CA TYR A 88 16.13 -35.65 8.82
C TYR A 88 16.45 -36.16 10.22
N LYS A 89 17.71 -36.04 10.67
CA LYS A 89 18.14 -36.48 12.00
C LYS A 89 17.56 -35.64 13.15
N TYR A 90 17.52 -34.30 13.00
CA TYR A 90 17.11 -33.38 14.04
C TYR A 90 15.66 -32.89 13.87
N GLY A 91 15.15 -32.86 12.64
CA GLY A 91 13.81 -32.35 12.31
C GLY A 91 12.65 -33.25 12.77
N ARG A 92 12.95 -34.44 13.25
CA ARG A 92 11.99 -35.37 13.89
C ARG A 92 11.50 -34.83 15.25
N ASN A 93 12.23 -33.87 15.83
CA ASN A 93 11.78 -33.18 17.05
C ASN A 93 10.77 -32.09 16.68
N ILE A 94 9.56 -32.21 17.21
CA ILE A 94 8.46 -31.28 17.00
C ILE A 94 8.83 -29.81 17.27
N ILE A 95 9.80 -29.59 18.16
CA ILE A 95 10.32 -28.27 18.53
C ILE A 95 10.97 -27.57 17.32
N TRP A 96 11.77 -28.29 16.52
CA TRP A 96 12.43 -27.72 15.34
C TRP A 96 11.42 -27.43 14.22
N LEU A 97 10.39 -28.26 14.10
CA LEU A 97 9.30 -28.06 13.15
C LEU A 97 8.49 -26.80 13.52
N LEU A 98 8.11 -26.66 14.80
CA LEU A 98 7.41 -25.51 15.29
C LEU A 98 8.26 -24.22 15.17
N GLY A 99 9.57 -24.30 15.48
CA GLY A 99 10.52 -23.20 15.30
C GLY A 99 10.65 -22.77 13.84
N GLY A 100 10.71 -23.72 12.91
CA GLY A 100 10.75 -23.46 11.47
C GLY A 100 9.47 -22.75 10.98
N VAL A 101 8.31 -23.25 11.35
CA VAL A 101 7.02 -22.65 11.00
C VAL A 101 6.91 -21.22 11.56
N TYR A 102 7.31 -21.02 12.82
CA TYR A 102 7.33 -19.69 13.45
C TYR A 102 8.27 -18.72 12.72
N PHE A 103 9.46 -19.17 12.37
CA PHE A 103 10.43 -18.35 11.61
C PHE A 103 9.90 -17.95 10.25
N ILE A 104 9.29 -18.88 9.51
CA ILE A 104 8.67 -18.59 8.19
C ILE A 104 7.53 -17.58 8.37
N ALA A 105 6.69 -17.74 9.38
CA ALA A 105 5.61 -16.81 9.67
C ALA A 105 6.11 -15.38 9.95
N LEU A 106 7.23 -15.25 10.69
CA LEU A 106 7.88 -13.95 10.92
C LEU A 106 8.40 -13.33 9.63
N CYS A 107 9.04 -14.11 8.77
CA CYS A 107 9.55 -13.64 7.47
C CYS A 107 8.41 -13.15 6.56
N ILE A 108 7.33 -13.92 6.45
CA ILE A 108 6.13 -13.53 5.70
C ILE A 108 5.53 -12.26 6.27
N GLY A 109 5.42 -12.15 7.60
CA GLY A 109 4.91 -10.96 8.27
C GLY A 109 5.71 -9.70 7.91
N LYS A 110 7.04 -9.78 7.92
CA LYS A 110 7.92 -8.68 7.51
C LYS A 110 7.74 -8.30 6.04
N ILE A 111 7.69 -9.30 5.15
CA ILE A 111 7.47 -9.06 3.71
C ILE A 111 6.11 -8.38 3.48
N CYS A 112 5.05 -8.82 4.14
CA CYS A 112 3.73 -8.21 4.04
C CYS A 112 3.72 -6.75 4.50
N VAL A 113 4.47 -6.43 5.57
CA VAL A 113 4.61 -5.04 6.04
C VAL A 113 5.34 -4.19 5.00
N LEU A 114 6.46 -4.67 4.45
CA LEU A 114 7.23 -3.95 3.43
C LEU A 114 6.38 -3.67 2.18
N VAL A 115 5.68 -4.69 1.67
CA VAL A 115 4.78 -4.54 0.51
C VAL A 115 3.64 -3.56 0.80
N LYS A 116 3.12 -3.57 2.03
CA LYS A 116 2.06 -2.63 2.44
C LYS A 116 2.56 -1.20 2.47
N VAL A 117 3.74 -0.96 3.04
CA VAL A 117 4.36 0.38 3.09
C VAL A 117 4.60 0.90 1.66
N GLU A 118 5.19 0.09 0.80
CA GLU A 118 5.43 0.46 -0.60
C GLU A 118 4.14 0.79 -1.36
N ARG A 119 3.08 -0.01 -1.15
CA ARG A 119 1.76 0.29 -1.75
C ARG A 119 1.15 1.58 -1.22
N MET A 120 1.31 1.87 0.07
CA MET A 120 0.80 3.11 0.67
C MET A 120 1.55 4.34 0.13
N GLU A 121 2.85 4.24 -0.11
CA GLU A 121 3.62 5.32 -0.75
C GLU A 121 3.20 5.52 -2.21
N LYS A 122 3.08 4.44 -2.99
CA LYS A 122 2.59 4.52 -4.38
C LYS A 122 1.16 5.08 -4.47
N ALA A 123 0.30 4.75 -3.50
CA ALA A 123 -1.05 5.27 -3.45
C ALA A 123 -1.14 6.78 -3.19
N LYS A 124 -0.06 7.43 -2.76
CA LYS A 124 0.03 8.89 -2.62
C LYS A 124 0.49 9.59 -3.89
N LEU A 125 1.04 8.85 -4.85
CA LEU A 125 1.48 9.41 -6.11
C LEU A 125 0.28 9.66 -7.04
N ARG A 126 0.33 10.77 -7.76
CA ARG A 126 -0.67 11.20 -8.73
C ARG A 126 0.02 11.62 -10.02
N ARG A 127 -0.64 11.40 -11.14
CA ARG A 127 -0.26 12.04 -12.39
C ARG A 127 -0.94 13.38 -12.46
N VAL A 128 -0.17 14.42 -12.74
CA VAL A 128 -0.68 15.78 -12.84
C VAL A 128 -0.39 16.31 -14.23
N THR A 129 -1.45 16.81 -14.86
CA THR A 129 -1.38 17.60 -16.10
C THR A 129 -1.69 19.04 -15.73
N CYS A 130 -0.75 19.94 -15.95
CA CYS A 130 -0.88 21.35 -15.64
C CYS A 130 -0.82 22.17 -16.92
N GLU A 131 -1.85 22.98 -17.16
CA GLU A 131 -1.92 23.90 -18.28
C GLU A 131 -1.54 25.32 -17.83
N VAL A 132 -0.61 25.93 -18.55
CA VAL A 132 -0.13 27.29 -18.31
C VAL A 132 0.10 27.98 -19.64
N ASN A 133 -0.66 29.05 -19.92
CA ASN A 133 -0.59 29.83 -21.15
C ASN A 133 -0.75 28.97 -22.43
N GLY A 134 -1.65 28.00 -22.41
CA GLY A 134 -1.89 27.09 -23.52
C GLY A 134 -0.80 26.03 -23.73
N LYS A 135 0.20 25.95 -22.84
CA LYS A 135 1.19 24.88 -22.81
C LYS A 135 0.85 23.88 -21.72
N ILE A 136 1.07 22.62 -22.00
CA ILE A 136 0.77 21.49 -21.10
C ILE A 136 2.08 20.91 -20.60
N LEU A 137 2.21 20.75 -19.29
CA LEU A 137 3.24 19.95 -18.65
C LEU A 137 2.61 18.75 -17.96
N GLU A 138 3.30 17.63 -18.00
CA GLU A 138 2.92 16.42 -17.29
C GLU A 138 4.04 16.04 -16.33
N CYS A 139 3.67 15.77 -15.08
CA CYS A 139 4.60 15.33 -14.06
C CYS A 139 3.95 14.37 -13.08
N THR A 140 4.78 13.67 -12.31
CA THR A 140 4.32 12.89 -11.15
C THR A 140 4.32 13.79 -9.92
N ALA A 141 3.26 13.73 -9.14
CA ALA A 141 3.10 14.50 -7.93
C ALA A 141 2.86 13.61 -6.72
N LEU A 142 3.39 14.02 -5.57
CA LEU A 142 3.11 13.43 -4.27
C LEU A 142 1.99 14.22 -3.60
N LEU A 143 0.91 13.54 -3.22
CA LEU A 143 -0.12 14.12 -2.36
C LEU A 143 0.42 14.17 -0.92
N ASP A 144 0.78 15.36 -0.46
CA ASP A 144 1.38 15.56 0.86
C ASP A 144 0.37 16.16 1.84
N THR A 145 -0.06 15.34 2.79
CA THR A 145 -0.97 15.77 3.86
C THR A 145 -0.32 16.72 4.87
N GLY A 146 0.99 16.89 4.81
CA GLY A 146 1.75 17.84 5.64
C GLY A 146 1.90 19.22 4.98
N ASN A 147 1.57 19.37 3.69
CA ASN A 147 1.59 20.66 3.03
C ASN A 147 0.42 21.51 3.53
N SER A 148 0.75 22.62 4.19
CA SER A 148 -0.20 23.60 4.74
C SER A 148 -0.01 24.98 4.14
N LEU A 149 0.56 25.09 2.94
CA LEU A 149 0.79 26.34 2.26
C LEU A 149 -0.49 26.89 1.64
N PHE A 150 -0.80 28.14 1.97
CA PHE A 150 -1.89 28.89 1.38
C PHE A 150 -1.37 30.24 0.88
N ASP A 151 -1.92 30.70 -0.22
CA ASP A 151 -1.70 32.07 -0.67
C ASP A 151 -2.41 33.07 0.27
N PRO A 152 -1.69 34.02 0.87
CA PRO A 152 -2.28 34.90 1.88
C PRO A 152 -3.32 35.88 1.30
N VAL A 153 -3.35 36.07 -0.01
CA VAL A 153 -4.28 37.00 -0.66
C VAL A 153 -5.58 36.32 -1.04
N SER A 154 -5.49 35.14 -1.68
CA SER A 154 -6.67 34.44 -2.17
C SER A 154 -7.13 33.31 -1.25
N MET A 155 -6.35 32.97 -0.22
CA MET A 155 -6.58 31.83 0.68
C MET A 155 -6.72 30.48 -0.06
N LYS A 156 -6.16 30.40 -1.27
CA LYS A 156 -6.14 29.15 -2.04
C LYS A 156 -4.97 28.27 -1.64
N PRO A 157 -5.13 26.95 -1.70
CA PRO A 157 -4.04 26.00 -1.44
C PRO A 157 -2.92 26.13 -2.48
N VAL A 158 -1.67 25.99 -2.03
CA VAL A 158 -0.49 26.12 -2.88
C VAL A 158 0.19 24.75 -3.00
N SER A 159 0.30 24.25 -4.24
CA SER A 159 1.11 23.11 -4.58
C SER A 159 2.51 23.56 -5.00
N ILE A 160 3.51 22.69 -4.92
CA ILE A 160 4.90 23.05 -5.19
C ILE A 160 5.42 22.24 -6.37
N LEU A 161 6.04 22.90 -7.37
CA LEU A 161 6.59 22.29 -8.57
C LEU A 161 8.09 22.61 -8.70
N GLU A 162 8.87 21.65 -9.16
CA GLU A 162 10.28 21.91 -9.48
C GLU A 162 10.42 22.88 -10.67
N ARG A 163 11.31 23.84 -10.56
CA ARG A 163 11.62 24.77 -11.67
C ARG A 163 12.14 24.05 -12.92
N SER A 164 12.79 22.92 -12.75
CA SER A 164 13.27 22.07 -13.83
C SER A 164 12.17 21.66 -14.80
N GLU A 165 10.96 21.37 -14.31
CA GLU A 165 9.83 21.00 -15.16
C GLU A 165 9.33 22.18 -16.01
N LEU A 166 9.27 23.39 -15.47
CA LEU A 166 8.93 24.57 -16.26
C LEU A 166 9.93 24.80 -17.41
N LYS A 167 11.23 24.60 -17.14
CA LYS A 167 12.28 24.71 -18.16
C LYS A 167 12.15 23.63 -19.22
N LYS A 168 11.92 22.38 -18.82
CA LYS A 168 11.78 21.22 -19.70
C LYS A 168 10.64 21.40 -20.71
N TYR A 169 9.52 21.93 -20.28
CA TYR A 169 8.37 22.21 -21.15
C TYR A 169 8.40 23.63 -21.76
N SER A 170 9.48 24.42 -21.55
CA SER A 170 9.64 25.79 -22.05
C SER A 170 8.44 26.68 -21.69
N ILE A 171 7.97 26.59 -20.44
CA ILE A 171 6.85 27.37 -19.93
C ILE A 171 7.36 28.68 -19.38
N TYR A 172 6.83 29.80 -19.87
CA TYR A 172 7.13 31.15 -19.38
C TYR A 172 5.91 31.69 -18.61
N ILE A 173 6.16 32.18 -17.41
CA ILE A 173 5.13 32.74 -16.54
C ILE A 173 4.98 34.23 -16.87
N LYS A 174 3.76 34.67 -17.17
CA LYS A 174 3.45 36.07 -17.40
C LYS A 174 3.41 36.81 -16.07
N LYS A 175 3.66 38.12 -16.11
CA LYS A 175 3.67 38.98 -14.90
C LYS A 175 2.34 38.95 -14.14
N GLU A 176 1.24 38.84 -14.86
CA GLU A 176 -0.12 38.82 -14.30
C GLU A 176 -0.39 37.53 -13.48
N GLN A 177 0.27 36.44 -13.85
CA GLN A 177 0.16 35.14 -13.20
C GLN A 177 1.11 34.99 -12.01
N TYR A 178 2.11 35.85 -11.89
CA TYR A 178 3.12 35.76 -10.85
C TYR A 178 2.55 36.06 -9.47
N ARG A 179 2.96 35.25 -8.48
CA ARG A 179 2.59 35.35 -7.07
C ARG A 179 3.81 35.17 -6.19
N VAL A 180 3.71 35.65 -4.97
CA VAL A 180 4.72 35.51 -3.93
C VAL A 180 4.04 34.97 -2.69
N VAL A 181 4.43 33.80 -2.25
CA VAL A 181 3.84 33.11 -1.11
C VAL A 181 4.86 33.04 0.03
N PRO A 182 4.62 33.70 1.16
CA PRO A 182 5.45 33.56 2.34
C PRO A 182 5.27 32.15 2.94
N TYR A 183 6.37 31.55 3.39
CA TYR A 183 6.32 30.24 4.04
C TYR A 183 7.24 30.19 5.25
N HIS A 184 6.92 29.29 6.18
CA HIS A 184 7.74 28.98 7.33
C HIS A 184 8.13 27.50 7.27
N SER A 185 9.38 27.21 7.51
CA SER A 185 9.86 25.82 7.60
C SER A 185 10.82 25.64 8.78
N LEU A 186 11.08 24.40 9.15
CA LEU A 186 12.13 24.04 10.12
C LEU A 186 13.47 24.58 9.61
N GLY A 187 14.00 25.61 10.25
CA GLY A 187 15.28 26.27 9.88
C GLY A 187 15.15 27.60 9.15
N THR A 188 13.97 27.97 8.62
CA THR A 188 13.75 29.24 7.95
C THR A 188 12.51 29.91 8.54
N LYS A 189 12.73 30.96 9.38
CA LYS A 189 11.63 31.67 10.03
C LYS A 189 10.79 32.53 9.08
N GLN A 190 11.37 32.98 7.97
CA GLN A 190 10.70 33.78 6.94
C GLN A 190 11.31 33.40 5.59
N GLY A 191 10.62 32.51 4.86
CA GLY A 191 10.93 32.18 3.49
C GLY A 191 9.91 32.81 2.54
N VAL A 192 10.32 33.04 1.31
CA VAL A 192 9.46 33.53 0.24
C VAL A 192 9.57 32.56 -0.92
N LEU A 193 8.43 32.06 -1.38
CA LEU A 193 8.33 31.13 -2.50
C LEU A 193 7.74 31.89 -3.70
N GLU A 194 8.46 31.89 -4.80
CA GLU A 194 7.90 32.31 -6.08
C GLU A 194 6.80 31.35 -6.48
N ALA A 195 5.69 31.86 -6.98
CA ALA A 195 4.56 31.07 -7.40
C ALA A 195 3.89 31.65 -8.65
N PHE A 196 3.06 30.87 -9.29
CA PHE A 196 2.26 31.32 -10.42
C PHE A 196 0.85 30.71 -10.36
N VAL A 197 -0.06 31.31 -11.10
CA VAL A 197 -1.40 30.78 -11.29
C VAL A 197 -1.42 29.94 -12.56
N ALA A 198 -1.64 28.64 -12.41
CA ALA A 198 -1.89 27.73 -13.52
C ALA A 198 -3.34 27.85 -13.99
N ASP A 199 -3.56 27.84 -15.30
CA ASP A 199 -4.90 28.00 -15.88
C ASP A 199 -5.79 26.82 -15.47
N LYS A 200 -5.22 25.59 -15.57
CA LYS A 200 -5.92 24.34 -15.26
C LYS A 200 -4.95 23.28 -14.74
N VAL A 201 -5.39 22.52 -13.76
CA VAL A 201 -4.67 21.36 -13.22
C VAL A 201 -5.62 20.16 -13.19
N VAL A 202 -5.17 19.07 -13.80
CA VAL A 202 -5.89 17.79 -13.82
C VAL A 202 -5.07 16.78 -13.04
N ILE A 203 -5.68 16.17 -12.02
CA ILE A 203 -5.03 15.21 -11.14
C ILE A 203 -5.68 13.84 -11.35
N THR A 204 -4.86 12.85 -11.71
CA THR A 204 -5.31 11.47 -11.92
C THR A 204 -4.53 10.51 -11.04
N PRO A 205 -5.18 9.47 -10.49
CA PRO A 205 -4.48 8.39 -9.80
C PRO A 205 -3.49 7.68 -10.74
N MET A 206 -2.40 7.11 -10.18
CA MET A 206 -1.40 6.37 -10.96
C MET A 206 -1.88 4.98 -11.40
N GLU A 207 -2.82 4.37 -10.67
CA GLU A 207 -3.36 3.04 -10.99
C GLU A 207 -4.56 3.16 -11.96
N ASP A 208 -4.61 2.26 -12.96
CA ASP A 208 -5.62 2.25 -14.03
C ASP A 208 -7.08 2.03 -13.56
N GLU A 209 -7.29 1.64 -12.31
CA GLU A 209 -8.63 1.41 -11.75
C GLU A 209 -9.46 2.69 -11.55
N ALA A 210 -8.93 3.85 -11.86
CA ALA A 210 -9.53 5.11 -11.42
C ALA A 210 -9.73 6.16 -12.52
N LYS A 211 -10.02 5.78 -13.77
CA LYS A 211 -10.48 6.74 -14.80
C LYS A 211 -11.72 7.55 -14.37
N SER A 212 -12.41 7.13 -13.30
CA SER A 212 -13.58 7.82 -12.74
C SER A 212 -13.27 8.89 -11.69
N ASN A 213 -12.03 8.96 -11.17
CA ASN A 213 -11.65 9.90 -10.11
C ASN A 213 -10.62 10.94 -10.59
N CYS A 214 -10.87 11.53 -11.74
CA CYS A 214 -10.11 12.67 -12.23
C CYS A 214 -10.61 13.93 -11.53
N ILE A 215 -9.70 14.64 -10.85
CA ILE A 215 -9.99 15.94 -10.22
C ILE A 215 -9.46 17.02 -11.14
N GLU A 216 -10.34 17.93 -11.52
CA GLU A 216 -10.01 19.08 -12.35
C GLU A 216 -10.21 20.36 -11.54
N ARG A 217 -9.23 21.26 -11.57
CA ARG A 217 -9.24 22.54 -10.89
C ARG A 217 -8.69 23.62 -11.80
N GLU A 218 -9.29 24.80 -11.73
CA GLU A 218 -8.86 25.98 -12.47
C GLU A 218 -8.25 27.03 -11.51
N ASN A 219 -7.39 27.88 -12.07
CA ASN A 219 -6.74 28.96 -11.33
C ASN A 219 -6.00 28.46 -10.07
N VAL A 220 -5.20 27.40 -10.23
CA VAL A 220 -4.44 26.75 -9.16
C VAL A 220 -3.13 27.49 -8.94
N ILE A 221 -2.80 27.73 -7.67
CA ILE A 221 -1.55 28.38 -7.31
C ILE A 221 -0.46 27.32 -7.15
N VAL A 222 0.64 27.48 -7.90
CA VAL A 222 1.76 26.58 -7.92
C VAL A 222 3.03 27.32 -7.55
N GLY A 223 3.62 26.97 -6.42
CA GLY A 223 4.92 27.47 -5.97
C GLY A 223 6.06 26.83 -6.76
N ILE A 224 7.14 27.55 -6.95
CA ILE A 224 8.29 27.13 -7.72
C ILE A 224 9.44 26.83 -6.76
N TYR A 225 9.90 25.58 -6.77
CA TYR A 225 11.06 25.16 -5.99
C TYR A 225 12.31 25.05 -6.89
N GLU A 226 13.42 25.67 -6.47
CA GLU A 226 14.65 25.71 -7.26
C GLU A 226 15.45 24.40 -7.25
N GLY A 227 15.22 23.56 -6.24
CA GLY A 227 15.91 22.28 -6.09
C GLY A 227 15.10 21.11 -6.62
N LYS A 228 15.54 19.89 -6.25
CA LYS A 228 14.80 18.64 -6.45
C LYS A 228 13.94 18.33 -5.24
N LEU A 229 12.68 18.00 -5.45
CA LEU A 229 11.73 17.61 -4.39
C LEU A 229 11.92 16.14 -3.99
N SER A 230 12.32 15.30 -4.93
CA SER A 230 12.65 13.90 -4.68
C SER A 230 14.08 13.59 -5.12
N GLN A 231 14.88 13.01 -4.21
CA GLN A 231 16.23 12.55 -4.55
C GLN A 231 16.21 11.42 -5.58
N ASP A 232 15.20 10.55 -5.51
CA ASP A 232 15.01 9.39 -6.39
C ASP A 232 14.18 9.73 -7.65
N GLU A 233 13.89 11.02 -7.89
CA GLU A 233 13.09 11.50 -9.02
C GLU A 233 11.70 10.86 -9.16
N ARG A 234 11.16 10.34 -8.05
CA ARG A 234 9.84 9.68 -8.04
C ARG A 234 8.70 10.64 -8.31
N TYR A 235 8.86 11.91 -7.95
CA TYR A 235 7.89 12.97 -8.19
C TYR A 235 8.59 14.31 -8.35
N GLN A 236 7.98 15.20 -9.10
CA GLN A 236 8.47 16.54 -9.41
C GLN A 236 7.55 17.62 -8.87
N MET A 237 6.43 17.21 -8.26
CA MET A 237 5.45 18.14 -7.67
C MET A 237 4.96 17.61 -6.32
N ILE A 238 4.66 18.52 -5.41
CA ILE A 238 3.96 18.24 -4.14
C ILE A 238 2.58 18.89 -4.22
N LEU A 239 1.53 18.06 -4.11
CA LEU A 239 0.16 18.52 -4.12
C LEU A 239 -0.31 18.88 -2.71
N HIS A 240 -1.06 19.97 -2.60
CA HIS A 240 -1.79 20.32 -1.39
C HIS A 240 -2.98 19.36 -1.20
N PRO A 241 -3.27 18.90 0.03
CA PRO A 241 -4.35 17.94 0.29
C PRO A 241 -5.75 18.47 -0.02
N ASP A 242 -5.95 19.80 0.03
CA ASP A 242 -7.24 20.46 -0.22
C ASP A 242 -7.44 20.85 -1.70
N LEU A 243 -6.58 20.41 -2.58
CA LEU A 243 -6.72 20.62 -4.01
C LEU A 243 -7.58 19.51 -4.62
#